data_f236b5fa2fdad4e738e2d556e25fd8bb
#
_entry.id   f236b5fa2fdad4e738e2d556e25fd8bb
#
_cell.length_a   1.000
_cell.length_b   1.000
_cell.length_c   1.000
_cell.angle_alpha   90.00
_cell.angle_beta   90.00
_cell.angle_gamma   90.00
#
_symmetry.space_group_name_H-M   'P 1'
#
loop_
_entity.id
_entity.type
_entity.pdbx_description
1 polymer ?
#
loop_
_entity_poly.entity_id
_entity_poly.type
_entity_poly.pdbx_seq_one_letter_code
_entity_poly.pdbx_strand_id
1 'polypeptide(L)'
;MDQLLRRLAELNSARLPGSRVPFLLGAEQVGWLAPAMAAAVAEFDHVQHGPAGVVLDAPASLPGIARALSERGLLRWRREAFDVRSSADGPVLSTIDRGALPAFGIEAQGIHLDALVRRPDGLHIWIGRRAATKALDPGKLDHIVAGGMPAGHGPQETLVKEAEEEAAMPAHLARRAVRTGVLRYAMERPEGLRRDLLHCYEVELPESFTPTPRDGEVESFSLWPLARLAEALRAGGAEFKFNVVAVLAALLVRHGLVPPDEAARIEAALPK
;
A
#
# COMPACT_ATOMS: atom_id res chain seq x y z
N MET A 1 -18.74 -13.35 -6.38
CA MET A 1 -18.61 -12.89 -4.99
C MET A 1 -17.60 -13.70 -4.17
N ASP A 2 -17.70 -15.01 -4.05
CA ASP A 2 -16.78 -15.81 -3.19
C ASP A 2 -15.30 -15.74 -3.59
N GLN A 3 -14.98 -15.52 -4.87
CA GLN A 3 -13.61 -15.27 -5.29
C GLN A 3 -13.10 -13.91 -4.80
N LEU A 4 -13.91 -12.87 -4.85
CA LEU A 4 -13.57 -11.56 -4.30
C LEU A 4 -13.29 -11.66 -2.80
N LEU A 5 -14.18 -12.30 -2.04
CA LEU A 5 -14.01 -12.46 -0.58
C LEU A 5 -12.75 -13.24 -0.22
N ARG A 6 -12.40 -14.28 -0.98
CA ARG A 6 -11.12 -15.00 -0.80
C ARG A 6 -9.92 -14.08 -1.00
N ARG A 7 -9.93 -13.25 -2.05
CA ARG A 7 -8.85 -12.30 -2.30
C ARG A 7 -8.73 -11.22 -1.22
N LEU A 8 -9.84 -10.75 -0.69
CA LEU A 8 -9.83 -9.83 0.46
C LEU A 8 -9.21 -10.51 1.70
N ALA A 9 -9.57 -11.77 1.95
CA ALA A 9 -9.01 -12.53 3.07
C ALA A 9 -7.50 -12.79 2.93
N GLU A 10 -6.97 -12.95 1.70
CA GLU A 10 -5.54 -13.12 1.44
C GLU A 10 -4.71 -11.92 1.90
N LEU A 11 -5.28 -10.72 1.91
CA LEU A 11 -4.60 -9.52 2.41
C LEU A 11 -4.27 -9.59 3.90
N ASN A 12 -5.04 -10.36 4.68
CA ASN A 12 -4.83 -10.58 6.11
C ASN A 12 -4.37 -12.02 6.40
N SER A 13 -3.52 -12.59 5.52
CA SER A 13 -3.03 -13.96 5.67
C SER A 13 -1.94 -14.12 6.74
N ALA A 14 -1.26 -13.04 7.13
CA ALA A 14 -0.24 -13.10 8.17
C ALA A 14 -0.85 -13.34 9.55
N ARG A 15 -0.29 -14.29 10.28
CA ARG A 15 -0.64 -14.57 11.68
C ARG A 15 0.48 -14.09 12.58
N LEU A 16 0.25 -12.96 13.25
CA LEU A 16 1.23 -12.39 14.18
C LEU A 16 0.93 -12.79 15.63
N PRO A 17 1.98 -13.06 16.45
CA PRO A 17 3.40 -13.05 16.09
C PRO A 17 3.85 -14.23 15.22
N GLY A 18 3.15 -15.37 15.19
CA GLY A 18 3.63 -16.60 14.55
C GLY A 18 5.01 -16.99 15.09
N SER A 19 5.99 -17.22 14.20
CA SER A 19 7.40 -17.46 14.54
C SER A 19 8.24 -16.17 14.62
N ARG A 20 7.65 -15.01 14.37
CA ARG A 20 8.34 -13.72 14.35
C ARG A 20 8.53 -13.17 15.74
N VAL A 21 9.59 -12.39 15.90
CA VAL A 21 9.87 -11.66 17.14
C VAL A 21 9.60 -10.17 16.94
N PRO A 22 9.14 -9.45 17.97
CA PRO A 22 8.97 -8.01 17.91
C PRO A 22 10.30 -7.32 17.55
N PHE A 23 10.23 -6.28 16.74
CA PHE A 23 11.34 -5.36 16.48
C PHE A 23 11.01 -3.99 17.05
N LEU A 24 11.87 -3.49 17.92
CA LEU A 24 11.67 -2.26 18.66
C LEU A 24 12.78 -1.24 18.34
N LEU A 25 12.40 0.02 18.30
CA LEU A 25 13.31 1.17 18.35
C LEU A 25 13.18 1.81 19.74
N GLY A 26 14.18 1.59 20.58
CA GLY A 26 14.04 1.90 22.00
C GLY A 26 12.87 1.11 22.63
N ALA A 27 11.88 1.81 23.19
CA ALA A 27 10.70 1.19 23.79
C ALA A 27 9.54 0.93 22.80
N GLU A 28 9.63 1.45 21.57
CA GLU A 28 8.53 1.47 20.61
C GLU A 28 8.61 0.28 19.64
N GLN A 29 7.61 -0.60 19.63
CA GLN A 29 7.56 -1.67 18.66
C GLN A 29 7.17 -1.10 17.29
N VAL A 30 8.03 -1.33 16.29
CA VAL A 30 7.84 -0.85 14.91
C VAL A 30 7.65 -1.96 13.89
N GLY A 31 8.03 -3.20 14.23
CA GLY A 31 8.01 -4.27 13.25
C GLY A 31 8.04 -5.67 13.86
N TRP A 32 8.29 -6.65 12.96
CA TRP A 32 8.31 -8.08 13.26
C TRP A 32 9.40 -8.76 12.42
N LEU A 33 10.42 -9.28 13.05
CA LEU A 33 11.51 -9.97 12.38
C LEU A 33 11.26 -11.48 12.31
N ALA A 34 11.48 -12.07 11.14
CA ALA A 34 11.64 -13.51 11.03
C ALA A 34 12.91 -13.96 11.79
N PRO A 35 12.99 -15.20 12.31
CA PRO A 35 14.12 -15.65 13.12
C PRO A 35 15.50 -15.42 12.47
N ALA A 36 15.65 -15.70 11.17
CA ALA A 36 16.90 -15.49 10.45
C ALA A 36 17.27 -14.00 10.37
N MET A 37 16.27 -13.11 10.16
CA MET A 37 16.51 -11.67 10.13
C MET A 37 16.82 -11.14 11.53
N ALA A 38 16.15 -11.64 12.57
CA ALA A 38 16.45 -11.31 13.95
C ALA A 38 17.90 -11.64 14.34
N ALA A 39 18.39 -12.81 13.92
CA ALA A 39 19.79 -13.22 14.14
C ALA A 39 20.75 -12.28 13.39
N ALA A 40 20.46 -11.94 12.13
CA ALA A 40 21.32 -11.06 11.34
C ALA A 40 21.34 -9.61 11.86
N VAL A 41 20.22 -9.10 12.37
CA VAL A 41 20.13 -7.77 12.98
C VAL A 41 20.84 -7.72 14.32
N ALA A 42 20.82 -8.82 15.11
CA ALA A 42 21.49 -8.90 16.41
C ALA A 42 23.03 -8.87 16.33
N GLU A 43 23.62 -8.98 15.14
CA GLU A 43 25.07 -8.83 14.94
C GLU A 43 25.57 -7.37 14.96
N PHE A 44 24.65 -6.40 14.88
CA PHE A 44 25.02 -4.98 14.84
C PHE A 44 25.11 -4.36 16.22
N ASP A 45 25.95 -3.33 16.34
CA ASP A 45 26.08 -2.53 17.55
C ASP A 45 24.74 -1.88 17.94
N HIS A 46 24.54 -1.67 19.23
CA HIS A 46 23.32 -1.09 19.82
C HIS A 46 22.06 -1.94 19.60
N VAL A 47 22.21 -3.21 19.23
CA VAL A 47 21.11 -4.16 19.12
C VAL A 47 21.16 -5.16 20.26
N GLN A 48 20.07 -5.31 20.97
CA GLN A 48 19.88 -6.29 22.03
C GLN A 48 18.80 -7.29 21.62
N HIS A 49 19.02 -8.57 21.88
CA HIS A 49 18.03 -9.62 21.69
C HIS A 49 17.67 -10.24 23.03
N GLY A 50 16.45 -10.07 23.47
CA GLY A 50 15.97 -10.50 24.77
C GLY A 50 14.50 -10.93 24.76
N PRO A 51 13.90 -11.10 25.93
CA PRO A 51 12.49 -11.54 26.06
C PRO A 51 11.47 -10.60 25.38
N ALA A 52 11.78 -9.31 25.28
CA ALA A 52 10.91 -8.33 24.62
C ALA A 52 10.97 -8.40 23.08
N GLY A 53 11.99 -9.06 22.52
CA GLY A 53 12.26 -9.11 21.09
C GLY A 53 13.66 -8.60 20.76
N VAL A 54 13.83 -8.05 19.57
CA VAL A 54 15.06 -7.39 19.10
C VAL A 54 14.88 -5.88 19.27
N VAL A 55 15.71 -5.27 20.10
CA VAL A 55 15.68 -3.84 20.43
C VAL A 55 16.89 -3.15 19.83
N LEU A 56 16.69 -2.10 19.05
CA LEU A 56 17.71 -1.19 18.57
C LEU A 56 17.67 0.09 19.42
N ASP A 57 18.66 0.25 20.32
CA ASP A 57 18.72 1.39 21.26
C ASP A 57 19.11 2.71 20.57
N ALA A 58 19.70 2.64 19.38
CA ALA A 58 20.07 3.80 18.57
C ALA A 58 19.26 3.86 17.28
N PRO A 59 18.00 4.37 17.28
CA PRO A 59 17.12 4.36 16.10
C PRO A 59 17.73 4.98 14.84
N ALA A 60 18.59 5.98 14.98
CA ALA A 60 19.27 6.66 13.88
C ALA A 60 20.22 5.73 13.08
N SER A 61 20.64 4.58 13.64
CA SER A 61 21.49 3.61 12.95
C SER A 61 20.71 2.65 12.03
N LEU A 62 19.38 2.62 12.11
CA LEU A 62 18.54 1.71 11.33
C LEU A 62 18.76 1.79 9.80
N PRO A 63 18.89 2.97 9.18
CA PRO A 63 19.19 3.07 7.74
C PRO A 63 20.51 2.40 7.37
N GLY A 64 21.55 2.58 8.21
CA GLY A 64 22.85 1.95 8.04
C GLY A 64 22.81 0.43 8.17
N ILE A 65 22.08 -0.09 9.15
CA ILE A 65 21.86 -1.53 9.34
C ILE A 65 21.14 -2.11 8.11
N ALA A 66 20.06 -1.50 7.66
CA ALA A 66 19.33 -1.94 6.47
C ALA A 66 20.23 -1.93 5.22
N ARG A 67 21.09 -0.92 5.08
CA ARG A 67 22.05 -0.83 3.98
C ARG A 67 23.05 -1.99 4.02
N ALA A 68 23.66 -2.25 5.18
CA ALA A 68 24.63 -3.35 5.35
C ALA A 68 23.99 -4.73 5.08
N LEU A 69 22.75 -4.94 5.53
CA LEU A 69 22.01 -6.18 5.26
C LEU A 69 21.70 -6.34 3.76
N SER A 70 21.41 -5.23 3.05
CA SER A 70 21.24 -5.26 1.61
C SER A 70 22.53 -5.63 0.88
N GLU A 71 23.65 -5.10 1.31
CA GLU A 71 24.99 -5.41 0.76
C GLU A 71 25.39 -6.89 0.98
N ARG A 72 24.84 -7.51 2.05
CA ARG A 72 24.94 -8.97 2.30
C ARG A 72 23.94 -9.80 1.47
N GLY A 73 23.06 -9.16 0.66
CA GLY A 73 22.06 -9.83 -0.16
C GLY A 73 20.82 -10.34 0.59
N LEU A 74 20.63 -9.93 1.85
CA LEU A 74 19.53 -10.38 2.69
C LEU A 74 18.20 -9.65 2.44
N LEU A 75 18.25 -8.49 1.78
CA LEU A 75 17.08 -7.69 1.39
C LEU A 75 17.38 -6.87 0.13
N ARG A 76 16.33 -6.37 -0.50
CA ARG A 76 16.44 -5.50 -1.66
C ARG A 76 16.67 -4.04 -1.24
N TRP A 77 17.41 -3.29 -2.03
CA TRP A 77 17.62 -1.86 -1.87
C TRP A 77 16.93 -1.10 -3.01
N ARG A 78 16.04 -0.16 -2.69
CA ARG A 78 15.27 0.61 -3.67
C ARG A 78 15.66 2.07 -3.79
N ARG A 79 16.51 2.57 -2.88
CA ARG A 79 16.95 3.98 -2.80
C ARG A 79 15.82 4.96 -2.55
N GLU A 80 14.82 4.52 -1.80
CA GLU A 80 13.66 5.31 -1.45
C GLU A 80 13.44 5.19 0.06
N ALA A 81 13.59 6.28 0.80
CA ALA A 81 13.43 6.29 2.24
C ALA A 81 11.95 6.40 2.64
N PHE A 82 11.57 5.64 3.65
CA PHE A 82 10.25 5.65 4.28
C PHE A 82 10.39 5.97 5.77
N ASP A 83 9.42 6.70 6.33
CA ASP A 83 9.34 6.93 7.76
C ASP A 83 9.04 5.63 8.51
N VAL A 84 9.71 5.45 9.65
CA VAL A 84 9.43 4.38 10.60
C VAL A 84 8.72 4.95 11.81
N ARG A 85 7.53 4.44 12.09
CA ARG A 85 6.65 4.87 13.19
C ARG A 85 6.12 3.65 13.93
N SER A 86 5.77 3.79 15.20
CA SER A 86 5.08 2.73 15.97
C SER A 86 3.57 2.71 15.71
N SER A 87 3.01 3.82 15.27
CA SER A 87 1.61 3.96 14.85
C SER A 87 1.49 4.92 13.67
N ALA A 88 0.37 4.86 12.93
CA ALA A 88 0.16 5.63 11.72
C ALA A 88 0.39 7.13 11.88
N ASP A 89 -0.12 7.69 12.98
CA ASP A 89 -0.06 9.12 13.30
C ASP A 89 1.01 9.44 14.38
N GLY A 90 1.82 8.45 14.75
CA GLY A 90 2.89 8.60 15.73
C GLY A 90 4.09 9.39 15.19
N PRO A 91 5.02 9.78 16.07
CA PRO A 91 6.23 10.47 15.65
C PRO A 91 7.11 9.59 14.75
N VAL A 92 7.91 10.23 13.90
CA VAL A 92 8.96 9.54 13.14
C VAL A 92 10.07 9.17 14.10
N LEU A 93 10.33 7.86 14.22
CA LEU A 93 11.37 7.32 15.10
C LEU A 93 12.69 7.12 14.34
N SER A 94 12.61 6.80 13.07
CA SER A 94 13.74 6.60 12.15
C SER A 94 13.26 6.63 10.71
N THR A 95 14.15 6.33 9.78
CA THR A 95 13.82 6.03 8.38
C THR A 95 14.41 4.68 7.98
N ILE A 96 13.85 4.08 6.91
CA ILE A 96 14.36 2.83 6.36
C ILE A 96 14.14 2.83 4.83
N ASP A 97 14.97 2.12 4.09
CA ASP A 97 14.72 1.94 2.66
C ASP A 97 13.45 1.11 2.41
N ARG A 98 12.64 1.53 1.45
CA ARG A 98 11.38 0.86 1.05
C ARG A 98 11.55 -0.64 0.80
N GLY A 99 12.69 -1.05 0.25
CA GLY A 99 12.98 -2.46 -0.03
C GLY A 99 13.22 -3.29 1.24
N ALA A 100 13.57 -2.67 2.36
CA ALA A 100 13.81 -3.32 3.63
C ALA A 100 12.54 -3.49 4.48
N LEU A 101 11.48 -2.71 4.23
CA LEU A 101 10.25 -2.74 5.02
C LEU A 101 9.70 -4.16 5.26
N PRO A 102 9.54 -5.03 4.23
CA PRO A 102 9.00 -6.37 4.45
C PRO A 102 9.93 -7.27 5.28
N ALA A 103 11.25 -7.14 5.13
CA ALA A 103 12.22 -7.94 5.88
C ALA A 103 12.18 -7.59 7.38
N PHE A 104 11.92 -6.32 7.72
CA PHE A 104 11.74 -5.85 9.10
C PHE A 104 10.29 -5.94 9.58
N GLY A 105 9.33 -6.30 8.72
CA GLY A 105 7.91 -6.32 9.05
C GLY A 105 7.39 -4.96 9.54
N ILE A 106 8.01 -3.87 9.08
CA ILE A 106 7.61 -2.49 9.39
C ILE A 106 6.44 -2.11 8.48
N GLU A 107 5.46 -1.37 9.04
CA GLU A 107 4.31 -0.91 8.31
C GLU A 107 4.70 0.22 7.33
N ALA A 108 4.44 -0.01 6.04
CA ALA A 108 4.54 1.02 5.02
C ALA A 108 3.23 1.81 4.96
N GLN A 109 3.32 3.10 4.65
CA GLN A 109 2.15 3.90 4.31
C GLN A 109 2.14 4.21 2.81
N GLY A 110 0.95 4.34 2.24
CA GLY A 110 0.75 4.68 0.84
C GLY A 110 -0.62 5.29 0.59
N ILE A 111 -0.80 5.84 -0.61
CA ILE A 111 -2.05 6.43 -1.04
C ILE A 111 -2.65 5.67 -2.22
N HIS A 112 -3.97 5.67 -2.32
CA HIS A 112 -4.73 5.21 -3.47
C HIS A 112 -5.82 6.23 -3.80
N LEU A 113 -5.98 6.56 -5.08
CA LEU A 113 -6.97 7.52 -5.57
C LEU A 113 -7.96 6.86 -6.53
N ASP A 114 -9.23 6.86 -6.14
CA ASP A 114 -10.36 6.59 -7.02
C ASP A 114 -10.73 7.88 -7.74
N ALA A 115 -10.50 7.96 -9.06
CA ALA A 115 -10.87 9.14 -9.84
C ALA A 115 -12.10 8.84 -10.70
N LEU A 116 -13.20 9.45 -10.35
CA LEU A 116 -14.50 9.28 -10.95
C LEU A 116 -14.79 10.35 -12.01
N VAL A 117 -15.56 10.00 -13.01
CA VAL A 117 -16.10 10.93 -14.02
C VAL A 117 -17.58 10.66 -14.18
N ARG A 118 -18.38 11.72 -14.09
CA ARG A 118 -19.83 11.65 -14.30
C ARG A 118 -20.14 11.82 -15.78
N ARG A 119 -20.88 10.85 -16.34
CA ARG A 119 -21.34 10.85 -17.73
C ARG A 119 -22.87 10.67 -17.78
N PRO A 120 -23.52 10.92 -18.95
CA PRO A 120 -24.95 10.73 -19.10
C PRO A 120 -25.44 9.31 -18.78
N ASP A 121 -24.60 8.30 -19.00
CA ASP A 121 -24.87 6.88 -18.76
C ASP A 121 -24.43 6.41 -17.35
N GLY A 122 -23.93 7.32 -16.47
CA GLY A 122 -23.59 7.05 -15.09
C GLY A 122 -22.16 7.42 -14.70
N LEU A 123 -21.74 6.92 -13.55
CA LEU A 123 -20.38 7.13 -13.05
C LEU A 123 -19.40 6.16 -13.71
N HIS A 124 -18.26 6.72 -14.08
CA HIS A 124 -17.10 6.00 -14.62
C HIS A 124 -15.90 6.20 -13.68
N ILE A 125 -14.93 5.31 -13.75
CA ILE A 125 -13.66 5.37 -13.02
C ILE A 125 -12.47 5.24 -13.96
N TRP A 126 -11.44 6.04 -13.73
CA TRP A 126 -10.17 5.87 -14.41
C TRP A 126 -9.37 4.70 -13.80
N ILE A 127 -8.98 3.77 -14.66
CA ILE A 127 -8.16 2.60 -14.32
C ILE A 127 -6.84 2.71 -15.05
N GLY A 128 -5.73 2.60 -14.30
CA GLY A 128 -4.37 2.54 -14.82
C GLY A 128 -3.96 1.11 -15.14
N ARG A 129 -3.16 0.91 -16.17
CA ARG A 129 -2.43 -0.34 -16.43
C ARG A 129 -0.98 -0.15 -16.04
N ARG A 130 -0.50 -0.96 -15.14
CA ARG A 130 0.89 -0.95 -14.67
C ARG A 130 1.82 -1.36 -15.81
N ALA A 131 2.95 -0.68 -15.92
CA ALA A 131 3.97 -1.02 -16.90
C ALA A 131 4.48 -2.47 -16.69
N ALA A 132 4.82 -3.13 -17.79
CA ALA A 132 5.38 -4.50 -17.75
C ALA A 132 6.74 -4.57 -17.03
N THR A 133 7.41 -3.44 -16.85
CA THR A 133 8.71 -3.29 -16.15
C THR A 133 8.59 -3.22 -14.62
N LYS A 134 7.37 -3.08 -14.09
CA LYS A 134 7.17 -3.01 -12.63
C LYS A 134 7.55 -4.33 -11.96
N ALA A 135 8.32 -4.24 -10.86
CA ALA A 135 8.78 -5.41 -10.12
C ALA A 135 7.65 -6.16 -9.39
N LEU A 136 6.55 -5.47 -9.05
CA LEU A 136 5.40 -6.03 -8.36
C LEU A 136 4.18 -5.93 -9.27
N ASP A 137 3.52 -7.07 -9.52
CA ASP A 137 2.31 -7.18 -10.34
C ASP A 137 2.42 -6.43 -11.68
N PRO A 138 3.42 -6.77 -12.56
CA PRO A 138 3.56 -6.15 -13.87
C PRO A 138 2.33 -6.39 -14.75
N GLY A 139 1.90 -5.36 -15.50
CA GLY A 139 0.77 -5.43 -16.43
C GLY A 139 -0.61 -5.54 -15.77
N LYS A 140 -0.71 -5.62 -14.45
CA LYS A 140 -1.99 -5.60 -13.72
C LYS A 140 -2.65 -4.23 -13.77
N LEU A 141 -3.96 -4.23 -13.54
CA LEU A 141 -4.74 -3.00 -13.39
C LEU A 141 -4.54 -2.40 -11.98
N ASP A 142 -4.50 -1.09 -11.92
CA ASP A 142 -4.31 -0.30 -10.70
C ASP A 142 -5.25 0.92 -10.71
N HIS A 143 -5.26 1.69 -9.64
CA HIS A 143 -5.91 3.00 -9.62
C HIS A 143 -5.25 3.96 -10.61
N ILE A 144 -5.88 5.11 -10.82
CA ILE A 144 -5.28 6.19 -11.60
C ILE A 144 -3.98 6.68 -10.97
N VAL A 145 -3.93 6.68 -9.63
CA VAL A 145 -2.77 7.05 -8.81
C VAL A 145 -2.66 6.11 -7.62
N ALA A 146 -1.48 5.53 -7.41
CA ALA A 146 -1.20 4.65 -6.27
C ALA A 146 0.28 4.62 -5.94
N GLY A 147 0.69 5.38 -4.95
CA GLY A 147 2.09 5.53 -4.54
C GLY A 147 2.37 5.19 -3.09
N GLY A 148 3.63 4.86 -2.81
CA GLY A 148 4.14 4.77 -1.44
C GLY A 148 4.39 6.16 -0.88
N MET A 149 4.33 6.31 0.44
CA MET A 149 4.55 7.58 1.11
C MET A 149 6.02 7.73 1.51
N PRO A 150 6.81 8.57 0.81
CA PRO A 150 8.22 8.75 1.11
C PRO A 150 8.42 9.42 2.48
N ALA A 151 9.62 9.25 3.05
CA ALA A 151 9.98 9.89 4.31
C ALA A 151 9.78 11.40 4.29
N GLY A 152 9.19 11.93 5.35
CA GLY A 152 8.92 13.36 5.53
C GLY A 152 7.69 13.88 4.79
N HIS A 153 6.94 13.02 4.05
CA HIS A 153 5.74 13.42 3.35
C HIS A 153 4.47 12.98 4.10
N GLY A 154 3.45 13.84 4.05
CA GLY A 154 2.10 13.48 4.47
C GLY A 154 1.28 12.82 3.34
N PRO A 155 0.14 12.20 3.67
CA PRO A 155 -0.69 11.52 2.67
C PRO A 155 -1.19 12.45 1.55
N GLN A 156 -1.60 13.67 1.88
CA GLN A 156 -2.09 14.64 0.88
C GLN A 156 -0.98 15.16 -0.03
N GLU A 157 0.23 15.37 0.51
CA GLU A 157 1.39 15.79 -0.30
C GLU A 157 1.80 14.68 -1.26
N THR A 158 1.87 13.45 -0.76
CA THR A 158 2.12 12.25 -1.58
C THR A 158 1.09 12.12 -2.70
N LEU A 159 -0.21 12.28 -2.36
CA LEU A 159 -1.27 12.22 -3.36
C LEU A 159 -1.08 13.22 -4.50
N VAL A 160 -0.78 14.49 -4.17
CA VAL A 160 -0.60 15.54 -5.19
C VAL A 160 0.63 15.27 -6.06
N LYS A 161 1.73 14.83 -5.44
CA LYS A 161 2.97 14.48 -6.14
C LYS A 161 2.76 13.31 -7.09
N GLU A 162 2.24 12.19 -6.61
CA GLU A 162 2.03 10.98 -7.41
C GLU A 162 0.99 11.22 -8.52
N ALA A 163 -0.04 12.04 -8.27
CA ALA A 163 -1.04 12.39 -9.28
C ALA A 163 -0.43 13.15 -10.47
N GLU A 164 0.53 14.02 -10.23
CA GLU A 164 1.26 14.71 -11.30
C GLU A 164 2.23 13.75 -12.02
N GLU A 165 2.98 12.94 -11.28
CA GLU A 165 4.01 12.05 -11.83
C GLU A 165 3.40 10.89 -12.63
N GLU A 166 2.38 10.20 -12.12
CA GLU A 166 1.78 9.04 -12.77
C GLU A 166 0.76 9.41 -13.85
N ALA A 167 -0.09 10.43 -13.62
CA ALA A 167 -1.28 10.71 -14.44
C ALA A 167 -1.29 12.09 -15.10
N ALA A 168 -0.25 12.91 -14.96
CA ALA A 168 -0.23 14.31 -15.38
C ALA A 168 -1.43 15.12 -14.83
N MET A 169 -1.91 14.75 -13.65
CA MET A 169 -3.06 15.41 -13.01
C MET A 169 -2.62 16.73 -12.38
N PRO A 170 -3.22 17.88 -12.78
CA PRO A 170 -2.91 19.15 -12.15
C PRO A 170 -3.19 19.16 -10.65
N ALA A 171 -2.29 19.75 -9.87
CA ALA A 171 -2.37 19.79 -8.42
C ALA A 171 -3.72 20.33 -7.88
N HIS A 172 -4.36 21.28 -8.58
CA HIS A 172 -5.66 21.79 -8.17
C HIS A 172 -6.79 20.79 -8.26
N LEU A 173 -6.69 19.78 -9.18
CA LEU A 173 -7.63 18.66 -9.27
C LEU A 173 -7.32 17.63 -8.17
N ALA A 174 -6.06 17.26 -8.00
CA ALA A 174 -5.64 16.30 -6.96
C ALA A 174 -6.00 16.78 -5.53
N ARG A 175 -5.88 18.09 -5.26
CA ARG A 175 -6.26 18.69 -3.96
C ARG A 175 -7.75 18.65 -3.65
N ARG A 176 -8.62 18.41 -4.64
CA ARG A 176 -10.07 18.22 -4.44
C ARG A 176 -10.41 16.83 -3.92
N ALA A 177 -9.45 15.90 -3.93
CA ALA A 177 -9.68 14.56 -3.45
C ALA A 177 -10.05 14.55 -1.98
N VAL A 178 -11.10 13.78 -1.65
CA VAL A 178 -11.62 13.60 -0.30
C VAL A 178 -11.14 12.26 0.23
N ARG A 179 -10.64 12.23 1.47
CA ARG A 179 -10.26 10.98 2.12
C ARG A 179 -11.51 10.15 2.42
N THR A 180 -11.56 8.93 1.91
CA THR A 180 -12.70 8.01 2.09
C THR A 180 -12.48 6.99 3.20
N GLY A 181 -11.24 6.82 3.66
CA GLY A 181 -10.89 5.92 4.75
C GLY A 181 -9.44 5.47 4.70
N VAL A 182 -9.19 4.45 5.49
CA VAL A 182 -7.91 3.71 5.49
C VAL A 182 -8.19 2.21 5.41
N LEU A 183 -7.28 1.48 4.78
CA LEU A 183 -7.24 0.03 4.80
C LEU A 183 -5.86 -0.41 5.30
N ARG A 184 -5.84 -1.30 6.30
CA ARG A 184 -4.58 -1.84 6.86
C ARG A 184 -4.57 -3.33 6.68
N TYR A 185 -3.50 -3.87 6.08
CA TYR A 185 -3.35 -5.31 5.89
C TYR A 185 -1.97 -5.82 6.28
N ALA A 186 -1.92 -7.12 6.55
CA ALA A 186 -0.67 -7.83 6.82
C ALA A 186 -0.69 -9.19 6.09
N MET A 187 0.29 -9.42 5.24
CA MET A 187 0.39 -10.65 4.46
C MET A 187 1.83 -11.15 4.34
N GLU A 188 1.99 -12.47 4.28
CA GLU A 188 3.27 -13.08 3.98
C GLU A 188 3.56 -12.98 2.47
N ARG A 189 4.80 -12.57 2.15
CA ARG A 189 5.31 -12.49 0.78
C ARG A 189 6.72 -13.09 0.74
N PRO A 190 7.23 -13.47 -0.44
CA PRO A 190 8.60 -13.98 -0.56
C PRO A 190 9.67 -13.04 0.00
N GLU A 191 9.45 -11.72 -0.08
CA GLU A 191 10.34 -10.71 0.45
C GLU A 191 10.22 -10.47 1.97
N GLY A 192 9.24 -11.07 2.63
CA GLY A 192 9.00 -10.95 4.07
C GLY A 192 7.56 -10.63 4.44
N LEU A 193 7.35 -10.13 5.63
CA LEU A 193 6.05 -9.69 6.14
C LEU A 193 5.71 -8.32 5.59
N ARG A 194 4.77 -8.28 4.66
CA ARG A 194 4.26 -7.03 4.11
C ARG A 194 3.12 -6.50 5.00
N ARG A 195 3.30 -5.32 5.55
CA ARG A 195 2.30 -4.57 6.30
C ARG A 195 2.14 -3.21 5.65
N ASP A 196 0.95 -2.91 5.16
CA ASP A 196 0.67 -1.63 4.54
C ASP A 196 -0.57 -0.98 5.15
N LEU A 197 -0.53 0.33 5.33
CA LEU A 197 -1.65 1.20 5.61
C LEU A 197 -1.90 2.07 4.38
N LEU A 198 -3.06 1.91 3.76
CA LEU A 198 -3.47 2.63 2.57
C LEU A 198 -4.40 3.78 2.94
N HIS A 199 -4.00 5.01 2.66
CA HIS A 199 -4.87 6.18 2.70
C HIS A 199 -5.67 6.23 1.40
N CYS A 200 -6.98 5.96 1.49
CA CYS A 200 -7.87 5.91 0.34
C CYS A 200 -8.51 7.28 0.11
N TYR A 201 -8.49 7.72 -1.14
CA TYR A 201 -9.05 8.99 -1.57
C TYR A 201 -9.97 8.80 -2.77
N GLU A 202 -10.89 9.72 -2.95
CA GLU A 202 -11.79 9.80 -4.09
C GLU A 202 -11.89 11.24 -4.61
N VAL A 203 -11.96 11.40 -5.92
CA VAL A 203 -12.18 12.68 -6.58
C VAL A 203 -13.12 12.53 -7.77
N GLU A 204 -14.07 13.45 -7.95
CA GLU A 204 -14.83 13.57 -9.20
C GLU A 204 -14.12 14.59 -10.11
N LEU A 205 -13.65 14.08 -11.25
CA LEU A 205 -12.92 14.86 -12.26
C LEU A 205 -13.87 15.38 -13.34
N PRO A 206 -13.56 16.52 -13.95
CA PRO A 206 -14.32 17.01 -15.09
C PRO A 206 -14.15 16.05 -16.29
N GLU A 207 -15.17 15.92 -17.11
CA GLU A 207 -15.17 15.06 -18.30
C GLU A 207 -14.05 15.43 -19.30
N SER A 208 -13.62 16.68 -19.29
CA SER A 208 -12.52 17.20 -20.12
C SER A 208 -11.12 16.73 -19.67
N PHE A 209 -10.98 16.17 -18.45
CA PHE A 209 -9.69 15.67 -17.99
C PHE A 209 -9.42 14.29 -18.57
N THR A 210 -8.24 14.12 -19.16
CA THR A 210 -7.73 12.83 -19.63
C THR A 210 -6.34 12.60 -19.03
N PRO A 211 -6.13 11.54 -18.23
CA PRO A 211 -4.81 11.24 -17.67
C PRO A 211 -3.82 10.84 -18.75
N THR A 212 -2.56 11.20 -18.54
CA THR A 212 -1.46 10.86 -19.45
C THR A 212 -0.33 10.24 -18.66
N PRO A 213 0.14 9.02 -19.01
CA PRO A 213 1.30 8.40 -18.37
C PRO A 213 2.57 9.27 -18.53
N ARG A 214 3.33 9.47 -17.44
CA ARG A 214 4.51 10.35 -17.48
C ARG A 214 5.82 9.71 -17.05
N ASP A 215 5.79 8.93 -15.98
CA ASP A 215 6.98 8.41 -15.30
C ASP A 215 7.43 7.01 -15.78
N GLY A 216 6.67 6.39 -16.68
CA GLY A 216 6.91 5.03 -17.16
C GLY A 216 6.46 3.93 -16.18
N GLU A 217 5.81 4.27 -15.07
CA GLU A 217 5.22 3.33 -14.12
C GLU A 217 3.85 2.83 -14.58
N VAL A 218 3.11 3.68 -15.29
CA VAL A 218 1.82 3.39 -15.90
C VAL A 218 1.98 3.30 -17.41
N GLU A 219 1.45 2.23 -18.01
CA GLU A 219 1.47 2.00 -19.47
C GLU A 219 0.35 2.77 -20.17
N SER A 220 -0.85 2.73 -19.60
CA SER A 220 -2.05 3.34 -20.19
C SER A 220 -3.14 3.56 -19.15
N PHE A 221 -4.09 4.43 -19.49
CA PHE A 221 -5.32 4.63 -18.73
C PHE A 221 -6.55 4.25 -19.55
N SER A 222 -7.58 3.75 -18.88
CA SER A 222 -8.87 3.45 -19.47
C SER A 222 -10.00 3.90 -18.56
N LEU A 223 -11.03 4.49 -19.13
CA LEU A 223 -12.21 4.93 -18.40
C LEU A 223 -13.28 3.83 -18.44
N TRP A 224 -13.64 3.30 -17.29
CA TRP A 224 -14.59 2.19 -17.16
C TRP A 224 -15.90 2.66 -16.53
N PRO A 225 -17.08 2.25 -17.05
CA PRO A 225 -18.31 2.34 -16.30
C PRO A 225 -18.18 1.57 -14.97
N LEU A 226 -18.73 2.10 -13.87
CA LEU A 226 -18.69 1.41 -12.58
C LEU A 226 -19.41 0.06 -12.62
N ALA A 227 -20.38 -0.14 -13.49
CA ALA A 227 -21.01 -1.44 -13.73
C ALA A 227 -19.99 -2.50 -14.21
N ARG A 228 -19.10 -2.14 -15.14
CA ARG A 228 -18.01 -3.02 -15.59
C ARG A 228 -17.04 -3.35 -14.47
N LEU A 229 -16.69 -2.36 -13.63
CA LEU A 229 -15.85 -2.58 -12.46
C LEU A 229 -16.50 -3.59 -11.50
N ALA A 230 -17.80 -3.44 -11.22
CA ALA A 230 -18.54 -4.34 -10.34
C ALA A 230 -18.55 -5.78 -10.89
N GLU A 231 -18.72 -5.97 -12.19
CA GLU A 231 -18.65 -7.27 -12.84
C GLU A 231 -17.25 -7.90 -12.70
N ALA A 232 -16.20 -7.13 -13.00
CA ALA A 232 -14.82 -7.60 -12.89
C ALA A 232 -14.47 -8.02 -11.45
N LEU A 233 -14.88 -7.26 -10.45
CA LEU A 233 -14.65 -7.61 -9.04
C LEU A 233 -15.47 -8.83 -8.59
N ARG A 234 -16.73 -8.96 -9.04
CA ARG A 234 -17.54 -10.16 -8.77
C ARG A 234 -16.92 -11.43 -9.37
N ALA A 235 -16.25 -11.30 -10.52
CA ALA A 235 -15.46 -12.38 -11.13
C ALA A 235 -14.13 -12.66 -10.37
N GLY A 236 -13.87 -11.93 -9.29
CA GLY A 236 -12.70 -12.10 -8.43
C GLY A 236 -11.60 -11.07 -8.64
N GLY A 237 -11.71 -10.15 -9.60
CA GLY A 237 -10.76 -9.06 -9.82
C GLY A 237 -9.32 -9.51 -10.11
N ALA A 238 -9.14 -10.69 -10.75
CA ALA A 238 -7.82 -11.29 -10.97
C ALA A 238 -6.87 -10.45 -11.84
N GLU A 239 -7.43 -9.55 -12.63
CA GLU A 239 -6.70 -8.60 -13.47
C GLU A 239 -6.10 -7.42 -12.69
N PHE A 240 -6.59 -7.14 -11.48
CA PHE A 240 -6.11 -6.07 -10.64
C PHE A 240 -4.93 -6.51 -9.75
N LYS A 241 -4.08 -5.56 -9.44
CA LYS A 241 -3.04 -5.69 -8.40
C LYS A 241 -3.70 -6.10 -7.08
N PHE A 242 -3.03 -6.93 -6.30
CA PHE A 242 -3.62 -7.63 -5.15
C PHE A 242 -4.32 -6.71 -4.13
N ASN A 243 -3.77 -5.54 -3.80
CA ASN A 243 -4.33 -4.63 -2.79
C ASN A 243 -5.38 -3.64 -3.35
N VAL A 244 -5.36 -3.39 -4.65
CA VAL A 244 -6.32 -2.52 -5.36
C VAL A 244 -7.73 -3.06 -5.23
N VAL A 245 -7.88 -4.38 -5.25
CA VAL A 245 -9.18 -5.05 -5.12
C VAL A 245 -9.93 -4.63 -3.85
N ALA A 246 -9.23 -4.42 -2.73
CA ALA A 246 -9.86 -4.01 -1.48
C ALA A 246 -10.38 -2.57 -1.54
N VAL A 247 -9.60 -1.65 -2.11
CA VAL A 247 -10.00 -0.23 -2.24
C VAL A 247 -11.20 -0.12 -3.19
N LEU A 248 -11.13 -0.79 -4.34
CA LEU A 248 -12.25 -0.81 -5.30
C LEU A 248 -13.50 -1.52 -4.76
N ALA A 249 -13.35 -2.57 -3.95
CA ALA A 249 -14.49 -3.20 -3.29
C ALA A 249 -15.16 -2.25 -2.29
N ALA A 250 -14.38 -1.48 -1.52
CA ALA A 250 -14.90 -0.45 -0.63
C ALA A 250 -15.62 0.67 -1.41
N LEU A 251 -15.10 1.05 -2.58
CA LEU A 251 -15.77 2.01 -3.48
C LEU A 251 -17.14 1.48 -3.93
N LEU A 252 -17.24 0.21 -4.37
CA LEU A 252 -18.53 -0.37 -4.79
C LEU A 252 -19.58 -0.33 -3.67
N VAL A 253 -19.17 -0.62 -2.43
CA VAL A 253 -20.06 -0.54 -1.27
C VAL A 253 -20.49 0.90 -1.02
N ARG A 254 -19.54 1.84 -1.00
CA ARG A 254 -19.79 3.26 -0.76
C ARG A 254 -20.77 3.88 -1.76
N HIS A 255 -20.71 3.44 -3.02
CA HIS A 255 -21.58 3.92 -4.09
C HIS A 255 -22.86 3.08 -4.29
N GLY A 256 -23.14 2.10 -3.43
CA GLY A 256 -24.35 1.27 -3.50
C GLY A 256 -24.44 0.39 -4.77
N LEU A 257 -23.28 -0.03 -5.30
CA LEU A 257 -23.19 -0.79 -6.56
C LEU A 257 -23.23 -2.31 -6.37
N VAL A 258 -23.46 -2.73 -5.13
CA VAL A 258 -23.65 -4.14 -4.75
C VAL A 258 -24.90 -4.26 -3.87
N PRO A 259 -25.61 -5.41 -3.92
CA PRO A 259 -26.75 -5.67 -3.03
C PRO A 259 -26.35 -5.55 -1.55
N PRO A 260 -27.27 -5.18 -0.64
CA PRO A 260 -26.95 -4.96 0.77
C PRO A 260 -26.30 -6.15 1.48
N ASP A 261 -26.70 -7.37 1.14
CA ASP A 261 -26.12 -8.60 1.69
C ASP A 261 -24.69 -8.84 1.20
N GLU A 262 -24.40 -8.55 -0.06
CA GLU A 262 -23.04 -8.57 -0.60
C GLU A 262 -22.17 -7.45 0.01
N ALA A 263 -22.74 -6.25 0.17
CA ALA A 263 -22.05 -5.11 0.81
C ALA A 263 -21.59 -5.47 2.23
N ALA A 264 -22.49 -6.02 3.06
CA ALA A 264 -22.14 -6.45 4.41
C ALA A 264 -21.03 -7.51 4.45
N ARG A 265 -21.02 -8.47 3.50
CA ARG A 265 -19.96 -9.49 3.38
C ARG A 265 -18.62 -8.87 2.97
N ILE A 266 -18.65 -7.90 2.05
CA ILE A 266 -17.43 -7.16 1.63
C ILE A 266 -16.90 -6.37 2.81
N GLU A 267 -17.71 -5.57 3.49
CA GLU A 267 -17.30 -4.76 4.65
C GLU A 267 -16.70 -5.61 5.78
N ALA A 268 -17.26 -6.79 6.03
CA ALA A 268 -16.73 -7.74 7.01
C ALA A 268 -15.36 -8.33 6.59
N ALA A 269 -15.11 -8.44 5.28
CA ALA A 269 -13.89 -9.02 4.72
C ALA A 269 -12.79 -7.96 4.42
N LEU A 270 -13.13 -6.67 4.38
CA LEU A 270 -12.14 -5.61 4.17
C LEU A 270 -11.10 -5.60 5.29
N PRO A 271 -9.81 -5.40 4.95
CA PRO A 271 -8.76 -5.23 5.93
C PRO A 271 -8.97 -3.93 6.74
N LYS A 272 -8.72 -4.01 8.07
CA LYS A 272 -8.99 -2.93 9.04
C LYS A 272 -7.73 -2.42 9.69
#